data_ff3424ef4d709cce7b9fa3d359c64c0a
#
_entry.id   ff3424ef4d709cce7b9fa3d359c64c0a
#
_cell.length_a   1.000
_cell.length_b   1.000
_cell.length_c   1.000
_cell.angle_alpha   90.00
_cell.angle_beta   90.00
_cell.angle_gamma   90.00
#
_symmetry.space_group_name_H-M   'P 1'
#
loop_
_entity.id
_entity.type
_entity.pdbx_description
1 polymer ?
#
loop_
_entity_poly.entity_id
_entity_poly.type
_entity_poly.pdbx_seq_one_letter_code
_entity_poly.pdbx_strand_id
1 'polypeptide(L)'
;MIEEADFETFLYLSRKRYVIFVDDKKTLKNLYKEEIKIFDEIHRDDLSHLSKFLDQNIYRIEKLVGNFIKDITLIIENDKVLNIDIGIKKKNYTQFLNQNYLKNDLTEVKDLFKVSYPNQVIMHMLIINYDGDGNKNLSSDFDIDEDNLHIVVKFISISNSLSFLLDKLLEKHQIQINQYMSGEYIQNFIDEDSGELSMMASKLKNGFNKNEITLISKNPKNKGFFEKFFQLFS
;
A
#
# COMPACT_ATOMS: atom_id res chain seq x y z
N MET A 1 26.06 -11.77 -21.10
CA MET A 1 25.08 -11.92 -20.03
C MET A 1 23.94 -11.00 -20.40
N ILE A 2 22.76 -11.54 -20.63
CA ILE A 2 21.55 -10.75 -20.78
C ILE A 2 21.31 -10.21 -19.36
N GLU A 3 21.38 -8.89 -19.15
CA GLU A 3 20.96 -8.28 -17.88
C GLU A 3 19.52 -8.74 -17.64
N GLU A 4 19.30 -9.42 -16.50
CA GLU A 4 17.94 -9.75 -16.06
C GLU A 4 17.16 -8.44 -16.00
N ALA A 5 16.08 -8.34 -16.73
CA ALA A 5 15.23 -7.15 -16.71
C ALA A 5 14.71 -6.96 -15.30
N ASP A 6 15.11 -5.88 -14.63
CA ASP A 6 14.63 -5.52 -13.30
C ASP A 6 13.30 -4.79 -13.46
N PHE A 7 12.20 -5.50 -13.28
CA PHE A 7 10.85 -5.00 -13.51
C PHE A 7 9.99 -5.08 -12.26
N GLU A 8 8.95 -4.27 -12.20
CA GLU A 8 7.86 -4.32 -11.22
C GLU A 8 6.54 -4.63 -11.91
N THR A 9 5.71 -5.44 -11.25
CA THR A 9 4.38 -5.77 -11.74
C THR A 9 3.32 -5.18 -10.82
N PHE A 10 2.34 -4.50 -11.42
CA PHE A 10 1.19 -3.93 -10.74
C PHE A 10 -0.10 -4.51 -11.32
N LEU A 11 -1.04 -4.84 -10.45
CA LEU A 11 -2.38 -5.26 -10.86
C LEU A 11 -3.41 -4.32 -10.22
N TYR A 12 -4.04 -3.51 -11.06
CA TYR A 12 -5.11 -2.62 -10.65
C TYR A 12 -6.46 -3.31 -10.77
N LEU A 13 -7.21 -3.27 -9.70
CA LEU A 13 -8.52 -3.89 -9.54
C LEU A 13 -9.55 -2.84 -9.19
N SER A 14 -10.47 -2.57 -10.12
CA SER A 14 -11.63 -1.73 -9.86
C SER A 14 -12.93 -2.47 -10.23
N ARG A 15 -14.06 -1.87 -9.90
CA ARG A 15 -15.39 -2.40 -10.31
C ARG A 15 -15.61 -2.41 -11.81
N LYS A 16 -14.91 -1.54 -12.54
CA LYS A 16 -15.15 -1.32 -13.98
C LYS A 16 -14.10 -1.97 -14.87
N ARG A 17 -12.92 -2.25 -14.32
CA ARG A 17 -11.81 -2.78 -15.10
C ARG A 17 -10.72 -3.40 -14.23
N TYR A 18 -10.00 -4.36 -14.81
CA TYR A 18 -8.71 -4.81 -14.31
C TYR A 18 -7.63 -4.36 -15.28
N VAL A 19 -6.49 -3.95 -14.76
CA VAL A 19 -5.32 -3.56 -15.58
C VAL A 19 -4.08 -4.18 -14.96
N ILE A 20 -3.28 -4.83 -15.80
CA ILE A 20 -1.95 -5.29 -15.40
C ILE A 20 -0.90 -4.42 -16.06
N PHE A 21 0.06 -3.96 -15.28
CA PHE A 21 1.19 -3.16 -15.73
C PHE A 21 2.49 -3.89 -15.38
N VAL A 22 3.46 -3.80 -16.27
CA VAL A 22 4.84 -4.21 -16.00
C VAL A 22 5.73 -3.05 -16.37
N ASP A 23 6.43 -2.51 -15.40
CA ASP A 23 7.27 -1.34 -15.57
C ASP A 23 8.73 -1.69 -15.30
N ASP A 24 9.64 -1.12 -16.10
CA ASP A 24 11.07 -1.18 -15.82
C ASP A 24 11.38 -0.36 -14.56
N LYS A 25 12.01 -0.97 -13.56
CA LYS A 25 12.25 -0.32 -12.25
C LYS A 25 13.19 0.88 -12.34
N LYS A 26 14.11 0.92 -13.28
CA LYS A 26 15.10 1.99 -13.41
C LYS A 26 14.53 3.18 -14.14
N THR A 27 13.81 2.93 -15.22
CA THR A 27 13.32 3.99 -16.12
C THR A 27 11.87 4.36 -15.86
N LEU A 28 11.14 3.55 -15.10
CA LEU A 28 9.69 3.63 -14.88
C LEU A 28 8.89 3.59 -16.18
N LYS A 29 9.48 3.08 -17.24
CA LYS A 29 8.79 2.91 -18.52
C LYS A 29 7.93 1.65 -18.50
N ASN A 30 6.73 1.77 -19.03
CA ASN A 30 5.84 0.65 -19.18
C ASN A 30 6.38 -0.31 -20.26
N LEU A 31 6.59 -1.56 -19.87
CA LEU A 31 7.01 -2.66 -20.75
C LEU A 31 5.80 -3.45 -21.25
N TYR A 32 4.75 -3.54 -20.45
CA TYR A 32 3.53 -4.25 -20.76
C TYR A 32 2.34 -3.63 -20.06
N LYS A 33 1.22 -3.48 -20.78
CA LYS A 33 -0.05 -3.05 -20.23
C LYS A 33 -1.18 -3.75 -20.95
N GLU A 34 -2.08 -4.32 -20.18
CA GLU A 34 -3.31 -4.92 -20.70
C GLU A 34 -4.47 -4.55 -19.78
N GLU A 35 -5.63 -4.29 -20.38
CA GLU A 35 -6.83 -3.90 -19.66
C GLU A 35 -8.02 -4.75 -20.11
N ILE A 36 -8.85 -5.16 -19.16
CA ILE A 36 -10.16 -5.73 -19.41
C ILE A 36 -11.24 -4.90 -18.71
N LYS A 37 -12.27 -4.51 -19.46
CA LYS A 37 -13.46 -3.85 -18.90
C LYS A 37 -14.43 -4.89 -18.37
N ILE A 38 -15.03 -4.58 -17.22
CA ILE A 38 -16.00 -5.45 -16.54
C ILE A 38 -17.37 -4.78 -16.67
N PHE A 39 -18.29 -5.49 -17.30
CA PHE A 39 -19.64 -4.98 -17.59
C PHE A 39 -20.71 -5.59 -16.68
N ASP A 40 -20.39 -6.69 -15.99
CA ASP A 40 -21.35 -7.42 -15.18
C ASP A 40 -21.30 -7.00 -13.70
N GLU A 41 -22.39 -6.39 -13.23
CA GLU A 41 -22.58 -6.07 -11.80
C GLU A 41 -22.93 -7.28 -10.92
N ILE A 42 -23.19 -8.46 -11.51
CA ILE A 42 -23.98 -9.53 -10.89
C ILE A 42 -23.17 -10.34 -9.86
N HIS A 43 -21.84 -10.37 -9.91
CA HIS A 43 -21.04 -11.21 -9.00
C HIS A 43 -19.86 -10.45 -8.39
N ARG A 44 -20.18 -9.56 -7.44
CA ARG A 44 -19.18 -8.71 -6.74
C ARG A 44 -18.06 -9.47 -6.01
N ASP A 45 -18.25 -10.76 -5.75
CA ASP A 45 -17.28 -11.62 -5.06
C ASP A 45 -16.73 -12.74 -5.96
N ASP A 46 -17.12 -12.77 -7.24
CA ASP A 46 -16.64 -13.76 -8.21
C ASP A 46 -15.34 -13.27 -8.87
N LEU A 47 -14.23 -13.87 -8.45
CA LEU A 47 -12.91 -13.59 -9.05
C LEU A 47 -12.64 -14.38 -10.35
N SER A 48 -13.66 -15.03 -10.94
CA SER A 48 -13.49 -15.86 -12.14
C SER A 48 -12.99 -15.04 -13.35
N HIS A 49 -13.50 -13.81 -13.53
CA HIS A 49 -13.03 -12.90 -14.57
C HIS A 49 -11.57 -12.50 -14.34
N LEU A 50 -11.20 -12.25 -13.09
CA LEU A 50 -9.81 -11.94 -12.74
C LEU A 50 -8.91 -13.16 -12.98
N SER A 51 -9.35 -14.37 -12.61
CA SER A 51 -8.59 -15.60 -12.89
C SER A 51 -8.31 -15.76 -14.39
N LYS A 52 -9.34 -15.63 -15.22
CA LYS A 52 -9.18 -15.70 -16.70
C LYS A 52 -8.25 -14.62 -17.24
N PHE A 53 -8.35 -13.42 -16.72
CA PHE A 53 -7.47 -12.31 -17.13
C PHE A 53 -6.01 -12.60 -16.79
N LEU A 54 -5.74 -13.14 -15.58
CA LEU A 54 -4.39 -13.54 -15.19
C LEU A 54 -3.87 -14.71 -16.02
N ASP A 55 -4.68 -15.75 -16.25
CA ASP A 55 -4.33 -16.91 -17.10
C ASP A 55 -3.88 -16.47 -18.49
N GLN A 56 -4.49 -15.42 -19.06
CA GLN A 56 -4.19 -14.91 -20.38
C GLN A 56 -2.90 -14.07 -20.44
N ASN A 57 -2.58 -13.36 -19.35
CA ASN A 57 -1.55 -12.33 -19.36
C ASN A 57 -0.23 -12.77 -18.73
N ILE A 58 -0.23 -13.59 -17.67
CA ILE A 58 1.00 -13.95 -16.94
C ILE A 58 2.03 -14.57 -17.88
N TYR A 59 1.65 -15.59 -18.64
CA TYR A 59 2.58 -16.23 -19.57
C TYR A 59 3.13 -15.28 -20.65
N ARG A 60 2.29 -14.36 -21.14
CA ARG A 60 2.71 -13.36 -22.14
C ARG A 60 3.74 -12.41 -21.57
N ILE A 61 3.53 -11.97 -20.33
CA ILE A 61 4.45 -11.08 -19.61
C ILE A 61 5.78 -11.79 -19.37
N GLU A 62 5.77 -12.99 -18.80
CA GLU A 62 6.97 -13.75 -18.51
C GLU A 62 7.80 -14.04 -19.77
N LYS A 63 7.12 -14.34 -20.88
CA LYS A 63 7.79 -14.49 -22.19
C LYS A 63 8.41 -13.18 -22.68
N LEU A 64 7.73 -12.05 -22.45
CA LEU A 64 8.20 -10.73 -22.87
C LEU A 64 9.43 -10.28 -22.07
N VAL A 65 9.36 -10.41 -20.72
CA VAL A 65 10.44 -9.96 -19.84
C VAL A 65 11.56 -10.99 -19.70
N GLY A 66 11.34 -12.23 -20.16
CA GLY A 66 12.33 -13.31 -20.06
C GLY A 66 12.53 -13.86 -18.65
N ASN A 67 11.61 -13.58 -17.72
CA ASN A 67 11.70 -13.98 -16.32
C ASN A 67 10.32 -14.21 -15.73
N PHE A 68 10.22 -15.02 -14.66
CA PHE A 68 8.97 -15.28 -13.96
C PHE A 68 8.55 -14.08 -13.07
N ILE A 69 7.24 -13.83 -13.02
CA ILE A 69 6.66 -12.88 -12.07
C ILE A 69 6.67 -13.55 -10.69
N LYS A 70 7.53 -13.09 -9.79
CA LYS A 70 7.62 -13.62 -8.42
C LYS A 70 6.66 -12.91 -7.46
N ASP A 71 6.50 -11.61 -7.65
CA ASP A 71 5.68 -10.77 -6.78
C ASP A 71 4.93 -9.71 -7.58
N ILE A 72 3.84 -9.22 -6.98
CA ILE A 72 2.97 -8.22 -7.58
C ILE A 72 2.48 -7.23 -6.53
N THR A 73 2.38 -5.95 -6.90
CA THR A 73 1.71 -4.94 -6.10
C THR A 73 0.26 -4.85 -6.54
N LEU A 74 -0.68 -5.04 -5.60
CA LEU A 74 -2.12 -4.90 -5.87
C LEU A 74 -2.59 -3.49 -5.57
N ILE A 75 -3.21 -2.86 -6.56
CA ILE A 75 -3.85 -1.55 -6.44
C ILE A 75 -5.36 -1.77 -6.45
N ILE A 76 -6.01 -1.49 -5.33
CA ILE A 76 -7.44 -1.78 -5.13
C ILE A 76 -8.23 -0.48 -5.09
N GLU A 77 -9.24 -0.39 -5.95
CA GLU A 77 -10.20 0.71 -6.00
C GLU A 77 -11.62 0.15 -5.99
N ASN A 78 -12.19 0.06 -4.80
CA ASN A 78 -13.58 -0.36 -4.64
C ASN A 78 -14.16 0.22 -3.33
N ASP A 79 -15.48 0.05 -3.14
CA ASP A 79 -16.22 0.46 -1.95
C ASP A 79 -15.92 -0.37 -0.69
N LYS A 80 -15.11 -1.42 -0.81
CA LYS A 80 -14.69 -2.26 0.32
C LYS A 80 -13.40 -1.74 0.98
N VAL A 81 -12.79 -0.69 0.42
CA VAL A 81 -11.68 0.03 1.04
C VAL A 81 -12.23 0.86 2.19
N LEU A 82 -11.71 0.62 3.39
CA LEU A 82 -12.13 1.31 4.61
C LEU A 82 -11.11 2.40 4.94
N ASN A 83 -11.60 3.62 5.17
CA ASN A 83 -10.82 4.77 5.60
C ASN A 83 -11.22 5.12 7.04
N ILE A 84 -10.26 5.08 7.99
CA ILE A 84 -10.49 5.33 9.41
C ILE A 84 -9.42 6.31 9.92
N ASP A 85 -9.86 7.37 10.59
CA ASP A 85 -8.98 8.32 11.27
C ASP A 85 -8.96 7.99 12.77
N ILE A 86 -7.77 7.79 13.34
CA ILE A 86 -7.57 7.56 14.76
C ILE A 86 -6.69 8.67 15.31
N GLY A 87 -7.23 9.42 16.28
CA GLY A 87 -6.49 10.46 16.98
C GLY A 87 -6.05 10.00 18.37
N ILE A 88 -4.83 10.35 18.76
CA ILE A 88 -4.38 10.29 20.15
C ILE A 88 -4.04 11.68 20.64
N LYS A 89 -4.37 11.96 21.92
CA LYS A 89 -3.98 13.17 22.60
C LYS A 89 -3.30 12.80 23.93
N LYS A 90 -2.06 13.25 24.10
CA LYS A 90 -1.29 13.08 25.34
C LYS A 90 -1.06 14.45 25.97
N LYS A 91 -1.32 14.55 27.30
CA LYS A 91 -1.04 15.74 28.10
C LYS A 91 0.28 15.59 28.84
N ASN A 92 0.93 16.70 29.17
CA ASN A 92 2.21 16.73 29.89
C ASN A 92 3.33 16.00 29.17
N TYR A 93 3.46 16.25 27.89
CA TYR A 93 4.49 15.65 27.04
C TYR A 93 5.86 16.37 27.21
N THR A 94 6.12 16.88 28.43
CA THR A 94 7.21 17.81 28.77
C THR A 94 8.62 17.26 28.64
N GLN A 95 8.87 16.06 28.20
CA GLN A 95 10.25 15.57 28.10
C GLN A 95 10.48 14.75 26.82
N PHE A 96 11.29 15.31 25.95
CA PHE A 96 12.04 14.59 24.92
C PHE A 96 11.26 14.16 23.69
N LEU A 97 11.06 15.08 22.78
CA LEU A 97 10.85 14.80 21.35
C LEU A 97 12.04 14.07 20.75
N ASN A 98 12.22 12.86 21.22
CA ASN A 98 13.09 11.90 20.62
C ASN A 98 12.28 11.09 19.60
N GLN A 99 12.81 10.83 18.41
CA GLN A 99 12.19 10.00 17.37
C GLN A 99 11.62 8.66 17.90
N ASN A 100 12.14 8.15 19.02
CA ASN A 100 11.64 6.94 19.66
C ASN A 100 10.26 7.11 20.31
N TYR A 101 9.89 8.30 20.80
CA TYR A 101 8.56 8.52 21.38
C TYR A 101 7.50 8.56 20.29
N LEU A 102 7.72 9.33 19.22
CA LEU A 102 6.82 9.34 18.06
C LEU A 102 6.59 7.94 17.51
N LYS A 103 7.65 7.13 17.41
CA LYS A 103 7.53 5.73 16.97
C LYS A 103 6.63 4.91 17.92
N ASN A 104 6.76 5.09 19.24
CA ASN A 104 5.93 4.37 20.21
C ASN A 104 4.48 4.81 20.09
N ASP A 105 4.22 6.11 19.93
CA ASP A 105 2.88 6.65 19.77
C ASP A 105 2.21 6.15 18.48
N LEU A 106 2.94 6.11 17.36
CA LEU A 106 2.46 5.56 16.12
C LEU A 106 2.20 4.04 16.21
N THR A 107 3.01 3.33 16.99
CA THR A 107 2.79 1.91 17.27
C THR A 107 1.51 1.72 18.09
N GLU A 108 1.28 2.54 19.12
CA GLU A 108 0.07 2.52 19.93
C GLU A 108 -1.19 2.77 19.07
N VAL A 109 -1.16 3.78 18.19
CA VAL A 109 -2.27 4.05 17.25
C VAL A 109 -2.54 2.87 16.33
N LYS A 110 -1.49 2.24 15.81
CA LYS A 110 -1.63 1.05 14.97
C LYS A 110 -2.24 -0.13 15.73
N ASP A 111 -1.84 -0.32 16.98
CA ASP A 111 -2.37 -1.40 17.83
C ASP A 111 -3.84 -1.12 18.19
N LEU A 112 -4.21 0.13 18.44
CA LEU A 112 -5.61 0.54 18.60
C LEU A 112 -6.45 0.22 17.37
N PHE A 113 -5.92 0.52 16.16
CA PHE A 113 -6.59 0.13 14.93
C PHE A 113 -6.79 -1.38 14.83
N LYS A 114 -5.77 -2.18 15.10
CA LYS A 114 -5.84 -3.64 15.03
C LYS A 114 -6.85 -4.24 16.02
N VAL A 115 -6.90 -3.71 17.23
CA VAL A 115 -7.86 -4.13 18.25
C VAL A 115 -9.30 -3.80 17.85
N SER A 116 -9.49 -2.58 17.28
CA SER A 116 -10.83 -2.10 16.89
C SER A 116 -11.31 -2.72 15.56
N TYR A 117 -10.40 -3.04 14.67
CA TYR A 117 -10.66 -3.57 13.33
C TYR A 117 -9.86 -4.83 13.02
N PRO A 118 -10.10 -5.95 13.78
CA PRO A 118 -9.25 -7.16 13.69
C PRO A 118 -9.35 -7.89 12.35
N ASN A 119 -10.41 -7.62 11.58
CA ASN A 119 -10.62 -8.23 10.26
C ASN A 119 -10.17 -7.35 9.09
N GLN A 120 -9.24 -6.42 9.35
CA GLN A 120 -8.71 -5.50 8.34
C GLN A 120 -7.21 -5.66 8.14
N VAL A 121 -6.77 -5.59 6.88
CA VAL A 121 -5.37 -5.48 6.45
C VAL A 121 -5.07 -4.01 6.14
N ILE A 122 -4.10 -3.42 6.82
CA ILE A 122 -3.69 -2.04 6.59
C ILE A 122 -2.94 -1.97 5.26
N MET A 123 -3.38 -1.09 4.36
CA MET A 123 -2.69 -0.73 3.13
C MET A 123 -1.78 0.49 3.34
N HIS A 124 -2.32 1.53 3.99
CA HIS A 124 -1.60 2.78 4.23
C HIS A 124 -1.85 3.30 5.65
N MET A 125 -0.83 3.91 6.23
CA MET A 125 -0.88 4.72 7.44
C MET A 125 -0.38 6.13 7.11
N LEU A 126 -1.22 7.13 7.27
CA LEU A 126 -0.90 8.51 6.90
C LEU A 126 -1.05 9.43 8.11
N ILE A 127 -0.03 10.19 8.45
CA ILE A 127 -0.19 11.30 9.39
C ILE A 127 -0.97 12.40 8.68
N ILE A 128 -2.19 12.69 9.13
CA ILE A 128 -3.04 13.75 8.55
C ILE A 128 -3.06 14.99 9.40
N ASN A 129 -2.79 14.85 10.69
CA ASN A 129 -2.58 15.97 11.58
C ASN A 129 -1.57 15.62 12.66
N TYR A 130 -0.68 16.57 12.92
CA TYR A 130 0.29 16.49 13.99
C TYR A 130 0.37 17.89 14.62
N ASP A 131 -0.12 18.03 15.84
CA ASP A 131 -0.25 19.31 16.47
C ASP A 131 0.24 19.26 17.91
N GLY A 132 1.13 20.21 18.25
CA GLY A 132 1.58 20.48 19.60
C GLY A 132 0.99 21.76 20.15
N ASP A 133 -0.10 22.23 19.77
CA ASP A 133 -1.08 23.23 20.22
C ASP A 133 -1.81 23.88 19.03
N GLY A 134 -2.80 23.17 18.54
CA GLY A 134 -4.01 23.75 17.96
C GLY A 134 -3.95 24.47 16.61
N ASN A 135 -2.86 24.64 15.88
CA ASN A 135 -2.93 25.33 14.57
C ASN A 135 -1.64 25.35 13.73
N LYS A 136 -1.12 24.24 13.27
CA LYS A 136 -0.17 24.33 12.13
C LYS A 136 -0.25 23.11 11.20
N ASN A 137 -0.57 23.36 9.93
CA ASN A 137 -0.37 22.43 8.82
C ASN A 137 1.11 22.01 8.76
N LEU A 138 1.34 20.73 8.45
CA LEU A 138 2.65 20.11 8.26
C LEU A 138 3.56 20.93 7.32
N SER A 139 4.18 21.97 7.84
CA SER A 139 5.31 22.65 7.24
C SER A 139 6.57 22.27 7.99
N SER A 140 7.63 22.07 7.30
CA SER A 140 8.90 21.40 7.53
C SER A 140 9.69 21.67 8.83
N ASP A 141 9.17 22.40 9.81
CA ASP A 141 9.83 22.66 11.09
C ASP A 141 8.89 22.26 12.23
N PHE A 142 9.26 21.21 12.94
CA PHE A 142 8.54 20.66 14.09
C PHE A 142 8.76 21.56 15.32
N ASP A 143 8.07 22.70 15.38
CA ASP A 143 7.90 23.42 16.62
C ASP A 143 6.76 22.75 17.41
N ILE A 144 7.12 21.93 18.38
CA ILE A 144 6.20 21.25 19.27
C ILE A 144 6.07 22.11 20.52
N ASP A 145 4.86 22.54 20.80
CA ASP A 145 4.57 23.16 22.10
C ASP A 145 4.63 22.09 23.20
N GLU A 146 5.35 22.41 24.26
CA GLU A 146 5.91 21.45 25.21
C GLU A 146 4.90 20.65 26.05
N ASP A 147 3.61 21.00 26.03
CA ASP A 147 2.64 20.45 26.97
C ASP A 147 1.63 19.43 26.40
N ASN A 148 1.36 19.43 25.12
CA ASN A 148 0.35 18.56 24.53
C ASN A 148 0.79 18.00 23.16
N LEU A 149 0.64 16.69 22.98
CA LEU A 149 0.79 16.02 21.69
C LEU A 149 -0.58 15.59 21.18
N HIS A 150 -0.90 15.97 19.94
CA HIS A 150 -2.07 15.49 19.23
C HIS A 150 -1.65 14.95 17.86
N ILE A 151 -1.89 13.67 17.62
CA ILE A 151 -1.59 13.01 16.35
C ILE A 151 -2.86 12.40 15.82
N VAL A 152 -3.16 12.62 14.55
CA VAL A 152 -4.23 11.92 13.84
C VAL A 152 -3.63 11.13 12.69
N VAL A 153 -3.88 9.82 12.69
CA VAL A 153 -3.42 8.90 11.66
C VAL A 153 -4.61 8.35 10.91
N LYS A 154 -4.59 8.50 9.59
CA LYS A 154 -5.54 7.85 8.70
C LYS A 154 -5.03 6.46 8.34
N PHE A 155 -5.88 5.47 8.55
CA PHE A 155 -5.68 4.10 8.08
C PHE A 155 -6.53 3.85 6.85
N ILE A 156 -5.91 3.36 5.79
CA ILE A 156 -6.60 2.85 4.61
C ILE A 156 -6.41 1.34 4.61
N SER A 157 -7.50 0.58 4.56
CA SER A 157 -7.46 -0.87 4.77
C SER A 157 -8.47 -1.62 3.92
N ILE A 158 -8.24 -2.93 3.76
CA ILE A 158 -9.15 -3.88 3.12
C ILE A 158 -9.49 -5.02 4.08
N SER A 159 -10.60 -5.73 3.83
CA SER A 159 -10.95 -6.89 4.65
C SER A 159 -9.96 -8.05 4.47
N ASN A 160 -9.69 -8.77 5.56
CA ASN A 160 -8.90 -10.01 5.53
C ASN A 160 -9.49 -11.04 4.55
N SER A 161 -10.81 -11.10 4.40
CA SER A 161 -11.46 -12.02 3.47
C SER A 161 -11.08 -11.71 2.02
N LEU A 162 -11.07 -10.43 1.63
CA LEU A 162 -10.67 -10.03 0.28
C LEU A 162 -9.18 -10.32 0.05
N SER A 163 -8.33 -9.94 0.99
CA SER A 163 -6.89 -10.24 0.94
C SER A 163 -6.65 -11.74 0.74
N PHE A 164 -7.27 -12.58 1.57
CA PHE A 164 -7.14 -14.04 1.47
C PHE A 164 -7.58 -14.59 0.10
N LEU A 165 -8.69 -14.10 -0.45
CA LEU A 165 -9.17 -14.55 -1.77
C LEU A 165 -8.18 -14.16 -2.89
N LEU A 166 -7.61 -12.96 -2.83
CA LEU A 166 -6.61 -12.49 -3.80
C LEU A 166 -5.30 -13.26 -3.69
N ASP A 167 -4.83 -13.52 -2.45
CA ASP A 167 -3.64 -14.33 -2.20
C ASP A 167 -3.83 -15.74 -2.80
N LYS A 168 -4.97 -16.39 -2.53
CA LYS A 168 -5.29 -17.71 -3.08
C LYS A 168 -5.37 -17.74 -4.60
N LEU A 169 -5.85 -16.68 -5.22
CA LEU A 169 -5.91 -16.56 -6.66
C LEU A 169 -4.51 -16.47 -7.28
N LEU A 170 -3.65 -15.63 -6.73
CA LEU A 170 -2.29 -15.42 -7.25
C LEU A 170 -1.35 -16.60 -6.91
N GLU A 171 -1.58 -17.29 -5.78
CA GLU A 171 -0.85 -18.51 -5.40
C GLU A 171 -0.93 -19.59 -6.49
N LYS A 172 -2.04 -19.69 -7.25
CA LYS A 172 -2.19 -20.62 -8.39
C LYS A 172 -1.14 -20.38 -9.49
N HIS A 173 -0.68 -19.14 -9.60
CA HIS A 173 0.36 -18.73 -10.54
C HIS A 173 1.75 -18.64 -9.89
N GLN A 174 1.89 -19.07 -8.63
CA GLN A 174 3.12 -18.96 -7.84
C GLN A 174 3.59 -17.50 -7.64
N ILE A 175 2.66 -16.55 -7.71
CA ILE A 175 2.89 -15.13 -7.54
C ILE A 175 2.48 -14.73 -6.12
N GLN A 176 3.30 -13.90 -5.49
CA GLN A 176 3.08 -13.38 -4.15
C GLN A 176 2.65 -11.92 -4.18
N ILE A 177 1.75 -11.53 -3.30
CA ILE A 177 1.40 -10.13 -3.15
C ILE A 177 2.43 -9.49 -2.23
N ASN A 178 3.23 -8.57 -2.77
CA ASN A 178 4.23 -7.88 -1.97
C ASN A 178 3.66 -6.66 -1.24
N GLN A 179 2.61 -6.04 -1.77
CA GLN A 179 1.95 -4.88 -1.16
C GLN A 179 0.54 -4.70 -1.71
N TYR A 180 -0.35 -4.21 -0.85
CA TYR A 180 -1.65 -3.67 -1.23
C TYR A 180 -1.60 -2.15 -1.19
N MET A 181 -2.17 -1.49 -2.19
CA MET A 181 -2.28 -0.04 -2.29
C MET A 181 -3.71 0.38 -2.64
N SER A 182 -4.14 1.52 -2.15
CA SER A 182 -5.43 2.10 -2.51
C SER A 182 -5.33 2.86 -3.83
N GLY A 183 -6.20 2.53 -4.79
CA GLY A 183 -6.28 3.25 -6.07
C GLY A 183 -6.68 4.71 -5.89
N GLU A 184 -7.66 4.99 -5.01
CA GLU A 184 -8.07 6.35 -4.67
C GLU A 184 -6.92 7.17 -4.06
N TYR A 185 -6.15 6.56 -3.14
CA TYR A 185 -4.98 7.21 -2.56
C TYR A 185 -3.93 7.57 -3.62
N ILE A 186 -3.63 6.65 -4.54
CA ILE A 186 -2.66 6.90 -5.62
C ILE A 186 -3.16 8.02 -6.53
N GLN A 187 -4.45 8.01 -6.89
CA GLN A 187 -5.04 9.01 -7.78
C GLN A 187 -4.94 10.43 -7.24
N ASN A 188 -4.96 10.62 -5.92
CA ASN A 188 -4.78 11.94 -5.30
C ASN A 188 -3.41 12.59 -5.58
N PHE A 189 -2.43 11.82 -6.08
CA PHE A 189 -1.10 12.30 -6.46
C PHE A 189 -0.87 12.36 -7.97
N ILE A 190 -1.87 11.98 -8.77
CA ILE A 190 -1.78 12.02 -10.22
C ILE A 190 -2.32 13.37 -10.69
N ASP A 191 -1.43 14.24 -11.18
CA ASP A 191 -1.82 15.46 -11.89
C ASP A 191 -2.17 15.13 -13.35
N GLU A 192 -2.87 16.01 -14.05
CA GLU A 192 -3.31 15.80 -15.45
C GLU A 192 -2.16 15.44 -16.40
N ASP A 193 -0.92 15.87 -16.07
CA ASP A 193 0.30 15.61 -16.85
C ASP A 193 1.20 14.50 -16.26
N SER A 194 0.85 13.87 -15.15
CA SER A 194 1.81 13.13 -14.30
C SER A 194 1.91 11.63 -14.54
N GLY A 195 1.43 11.10 -15.64
CA GLY A 195 1.77 9.74 -16.00
C GLY A 195 0.79 8.65 -15.52
N GLU A 196 1.20 7.40 -15.69
CA GLU A 196 0.36 6.23 -15.42
C GLU A 196 0.24 5.91 -13.93
N LEU A 197 -0.85 5.23 -13.58
CA LEU A 197 -1.16 4.79 -12.21
C LEU A 197 -0.03 3.95 -11.60
N SER A 198 0.58 3.04 -12.37
CA SER A 198 1.68 2.19 -11.92
C SER A 198 2.94 2.99 -11.60
N MET A 199 3.26 4.01 -12.40
CA MET A 199 4.40 4.90 -12.15
C MET A 199 4.21 5.66 -10.82
N MET A 200 3.01 6.19 -10.55
CA MET A 200 2.72 6.89 -9.29
C MET A 200 2.74 5.91 -8.11
N ALA A 201 2.20 4.70 -8.27
CA ALA A 201 2.28 3.65 -7.26
C ALA A 201 3.75 3.33 -6.91
N SER A 202 4.63 3.20 -7.91
CA SER A 202 6.07 2.98 -7.68
C SER A 202 6.71 4.15 -6.93
N LYS A 203 6.41 5.40 -7.28
CA LYS A 203 6.90 6.58 -6.55
C LYS A 203 6.46 6.60 -5.08
N LEU A 204 5.17 6.34 -4.81
CA LEU A 204 4.62 6.31 -3.46
C LEU A 204 5.25 5.18 -2.63
N LYS A 205 5.39 3.99 -3.19
CA LYS A 205 6.08 2.86 -2.56
C LYS A 205 7.53 3.20 -2.18
N ASN A 206 8.18 4.07 -2.94
CA ASN A 206 9.53 4.55 -2.69
C ASN A 206 9.59 5.84 -1.83
N GLY A 207 8.50 6.18 -1.13
CA GLY A 207 8.48 7.26 -0.13
C GLY A 207 8.22 8.65 -0.70
N PHE A 208 7.54 8.77 -1.83
CA PHE A 208 7.16 10.06 -2.40
C PHE A 208 6.28 10.88 -1.45
N ASN A 209 5.34 10.23 -0.72
CA ASN A 209 4.56 10.89 0.31
C ASN A 209 5.28 10.80 1.67
N LYS A 210 5.82 11.93 2.13
CA LYS A 210 6.53 12.02 3.42
C LYS A 210 5.63 11.79 4.64
N ASN A 211 4.32 11.91 4.48
CA ASN A 211 3.35 11.69 5.56
C ASN A 211 2.94 10.22 5.68
N GLU A 212 3.35 9.37 4.74
CA GLU A 212 3.11 7.94 4.81
C GLU A 212 4.14 7.27 5.71
N ILE A 213 3.63 6.45 6.64
CA ILE A 213 4.44 5.82 7.67
C ILE A 213 4.57 4.34 7.40
N THR A 214 5.80 3.87 7.43
CA THR A 214 6.13 2.45 7.47
C THR A 214 6.87 2.13 8.77
N LEU A 215 6.24 1.33 9.65
CA LEU A 215 6.87 0.89 10.89
C LEU A 215 7.78 -0.31 10.62
N ILE A 216 9.09 -0.11 10.69
CA ILE A 216 10.10 -1.16 10.47
C ILE A 216 10.53 -1.74 11.82
N SER A 217 10.47 -3.07 11.96
CA SER A 217 10.98 -3.76 13.15
C SER A 217 12.51 -3.60 13.30
N LYS A 218 12.99 -3.40 14.54
CA LYS A 218 14.43 -3.27 14.83
C LYS A 218 15.22 -4.57 14.65
N ASN A 219 14.58 -5.75 14.58
CA ASN A 219 15.24 -7.04 14.46
C ASN A 219 14.91 -7.77 13.15
N PRO A 220 15.56 -7.40 12.02
CA PRO A 220 15.40 -8.13 10.77
C PRO A 220 16.21 -9.44 10.71
N LYS A 221 16.89 -9.85 11.83
CA LYS A 221 17.75 -11.03 11.83
C LYS A 221 16.90 -12.30 11.69
N ASN A 222 17.14 -13.00 10.61
CA ASN A 222 16.70 -14.38 10.31
C ASN A 222 15.24 -14.62 9.99
N LYS A 223 14.50 -13.64 9.48
CA LYS A 223 13.17 -13.88 8.98
C LYS A 223 13.16 -13.90 7.46
N GLY A 224 12.49 -14.88 6.87
CA GLY A 224 12.28 -14.96 5.45
C GLY A 224 11.61 -13.69 4.92
N PHE A 225 11.64 -13.47 3.62
CA PHE A 225 11.07 -12.28 2.98
C PHE A 225 9.63 -12.00 3.45
N PHE A 226 8.83 -13.05 3.63
CA PHE A 226 7.45 -12.99 4.16
C PHE A 226 7.36 -12.53 5.60
N GLU A 227 8.19 -13.06 6.47
CA GLU A 227 8.19 -12.66 7.88
C GLU A 227 8.62 -11.21 8.08
N LYS A 228 9.50 -10.69 7.21
CA LYS A 228 9.85 -9.26 7.20
C LYS A 228 8.67 -8.40 6.78
N PHE A 229 7.89 -8.86 5.81
CA PHE A 229 6.73 -8.14 5.30
C PHE A 229 5.56 -8.18 6.30
N PHE A 230 5.27 -9.35 6.87
CA PHE A 230 4.21 -9.49 7.89
C PHE A 230 4.57 -8.82 9.21
N GLN A 231 5.84 -8.64 9.55
CA GLN A 231 6.25 -7.86 10.73
C GLN A 231 6.13 -6.35 10.57
N LEU A 232 6.04 -5.86 9.36
CA LEU A 232 5.63 -4.49 9.09
C LEU A 232 4.15 -4.29 9.44
N PHE A 233 3.38 -5.36 9.44
CA PHE A 233 1.93 -5.36 9.64
C PHE A 233 1.45 -6.18 10.86
N SER A 234 2.38 -6.80 11.63
CA SER A 234 2.05 -7.47 12.90
C SER A 234 2.23 -6.55 14.10
#